data_acdb5363808b63ca8651543f663938a9
#
_entry.id   acdb5363808b63ca8651543f663938a9
#
_cell.length_a   1.000
_cell.length_b   1.000
_cell.length_c   1.000
_cell.angle_alpha   90.00
_cell.angle_beta   90.00
_cell.angle_gamma   90.00
#
_symmetry.space_group_name_H-M   'P 1'
#
loop_
_entity.id
_entity.type
_entity.pdbx_description
1 polymer ?
#
loop_
_entity_poly.entity_id
_entity_poly.type
_entity_poly.pdbx_seq_one_letter_code
_entity_poly.pdbx_strand_id
1 'polypeptide(L)'
;LVDAERALEDAHDGAPVGLAWRARGASARLGCFADLSGMANGRASGANKTGRSRRGAASQRGPATGRVSEHEIEDVEDRSSPRTPVIYEIVRRLGEEEMARPAISLWWSGVAAGLSISFSLLAQAIFETHLPDAAWRPLVSSFGYSLGFLMAVLSRQQLFTETTITAVLPVMAEFSFANLARMGRMWGIVLLANLAGTLFAAAFCTFAPVISPDLRASMLEISRHAVETGWIEMFFLAIAAGFLMAAMVWLLPSADGAQFHVITVMTWLIAVGGFTHIVAGSMEAFLLMANGQLGVGPMMLNFVAPVLAGNIVGGTVLFAVLSYAQVMQEI
;
A
#
# COMPACT_ATOMS: atom_id res chain seq x y z
N LEU A 1 -17.16 50.56 7.47
CA LEU A 1 -16.52 49.57 8.40
C LEU A 1 -17.34 49.35 9.68
N VAL A 2 -18.46 50.07 9.90
CA VAL A 2 -19.31 49.96 11.10
C VAL A 2 -20.61 49.17 10.82
N ASP A 3 -20.95 48.96 9.54
CA ASP A 3 -22.20 48.29 9.15
C ASP A 3 -22.05 46.79 8.82
N ALA A 4 -20.83 46.23 8.94
CA ALA A 4 -20.57 44.79 8.68
C ALA A 4 -20.60 43.94 9.96
N GLU A 5 -20.57 44.52 11.15
CA GLU A 5 -20.58 43.77 12.43
C GLU A 5 -22.00 43.52 12.97
N ARG A 6 -23.02 44.22 12.47
CA ARG A 6 -24.42 43.99 12.89
C ARG A 6 -25.15 42.88 12.12
N ALA A 7 -24.58 42.36 11.03
CA ALA A 7 -25.22 41.32 10.23
C ALA A 7 -24.86 39.88 10.67
N LEU A 8 -24.05 39.70 11.71
CA LEU A 8 -23.60 38.38 12.21
C LEU A 8 -24.25 37.97 13.54
N GLU A 9 -25.07 38.82 14.17
CA GLU A 9 -25.73 38.48 15.45
C GLU A 9 -27.19 37.98 15.32
N ASP A 10 -27.82 38.05 14.13
CA ASP A 10 -29.24 37.67 13.96
C ASP A 10 -29.47 36.31 13.28
N ALA A 11 -28.48 35.40 13.24
CA ALA A 11 -28.59 34.06 12.65
C ALA A 11 -28.54 32.92 13.67
N HIS A 12 -29.03 33.11 14.88
CA HIS A 12 -29.26 32.05 15.85
C HIS A 12 -30.73 32.02 16.23
N ASP A 13 -31.55 31.32 15.42
CA ASP A 13 -32.75 30.58 15.86
C ASP A 13 -33.48 30.01 14.64
N GLY A 14 -33.66 28.69 14.61
CA GLY A 14 -34.54 28.04 13.62
C GLY A 14 -34.08 26.64 13.16
N ALA A 15 -34.27 25.71 14.01
CA ALA A 15 -34.63 24.26 13.92
C ALA A 15 -34.54 23.46 12.60
N PRO A 16 -34.59 22.08 12.65
CA PRO A 16 -33.73 21.19 11.91
C PRO A 16 -34.43 20.53 10.71
N VAL A 17 -33.70 20.29 9.63
CA VAL A 17 -34.13 19.38 8.57
C VAL A 17 -33.37 18.04 8.74
N GLY A 18 -34.11 17.05 9.22
CA GLY A 18 -33.65 15.68 9.37
C GLY A 18 -33.43 15.02 8.03
N LEU A 19 -32.26 14.36 7.90
CA LEU A 19 -32.01 13.29 6.93
C LEU A 19 -31.81 11.99 7.69
N ALA A 20 -32.91 11.22 7.74
CA ALA A 20 -32.95 9.88 8.26
C ALA A 20 -32.16 8.94 7.34
N TRP A 21 -30.96 8.51 7.75
CA TRP A 21 -30.30 7.34 7.21
C TRP A 21 -30.86 6.11 7.89
N ARG A 22 -31.64 5.33 7.15
CA ARG A 22 -32.11 4.00 7.56
C ARG A 22 -30.91 3.06 7.67
N ALA A 23 -30.49 2.77 8.89
CA ALA A 23 -29.68 1.60 9.21
C ALA A 23 -30.54 0.36 9.01
N ARG A 24 -30.17 -0.52 8.09
CA ARG A 24 -30.61 -1.92 8.07
C ARG A 24 -29.36 -2.81 8.08
N GLY A 25 -29.21 -3.51 9.18
CA GLY A 25 -28.72 -4.87 9.23
C GLY A 25 -27.23 -5.10 9.10
N ALA A 26 -26.52 -5.10 10.23
CA ALA A 26 -25.44 -6.03 10.51
C ALA A 26 -25.30 -6.17 12.03
N SER A 27 -26.10 -7.05 12.60
CA SER A 27 -25.88 -7.61 13.93
C SER A 27 -24.90 -8.76 13.74
N ALA A 28 -23.67 -8.65 14.28
CA ALA A 28 -22.94 -9.78 14.85
C ALA A 28 -21.58 -9.30 15.45
N ARG A 29 -21.47 -9.54 16.75
CA ARG A 29 -20.23 -9.73 17.52
C ARG A 29 -19.43 -8.48 17.92
N LEU A 30 -19.98 -7.81 18.93
CA LEU A 30 -19.23 -7.14 19.97
C LEU A 30 -19.56 -7.85 21.29
N GLY A 31 -18.68 -8.67 21.77
CA GLY A 31 -18.76 -9.30 23.09
C GLY A 31 -17.35 -9.62 23.54
N CYS A 32 -16.83 -8.80 24.44
CA CYS A 32 -15.87 -9.03 25.48
C CYS A 32 -15.03 -7.77 25.75
N PHE A 33 -15.61 -6.84 26.49
CA PHE A 33 -14.86 -5.91 27.34
C PHE A 33 -15.85 -5.38 28.40
N ALA A 34 -15.95 -6.10 29.51
CA ALA A 34 -16.34 -5.58 30.84
C ALA A 34 -16.25 -6.76 31.83
N ASP A 35 -15.19 -6.81 32.63
CA ASP A 35 -15.36 -6.95 34.08
C ASP A 35 -14.02 -6.71 34.77
N LEU A 36 -13.85 -5.52 35.31
CA LEU A 36 -12.87 -5.15 36.30
C LEU A 36 -13.58 -4.30 37.34
N SER A 37 -14.36 -4.95 38.22
CA SER A 37 -14.71 -4.32 39.50
C SER A 37 -15.26 -5.39 40.46
N GLY A 38 -14.45 -5.75 41.45
CA GLY A 38 -14.89 -6.69 42.48
C GLY A 38 -13.81 -7.09 43.47
N MET A 39 -13.10 -6.14 44.04
CA MET A 39 -12.36 -6.32 45.27
C MET A 39 -13.07 -5.52 46.37
N ALA A 40 -13.70 -6.16 47.29
CA ALA A 40 -13.58 -5.87 48.75
C ALA A 40 -14.63 -6.62 49.58
N ASN A 41 -14.12 -7.17 50.67
CA ASN A 41 -14.77 -7.46 51.93
C ASN A 41 -15.46 -8.81 52.20
N GLY A 42 -14.91 -9.48 53.19
CA GLY A 42 -15.71 -10.05 54.20
C GLY A 42 -15.17 -11.30 54.94
N ARG A 43 -14.35 -11.11 55.90
CA ARG A 43 -14.23 -11.77 57.23
C ARG A 43 -14.90 -13.13 57.50
N ALA A 44 -14.04 -14.08 57.90
CA ALA A 44 -13.97 -14.72 59.24
C ALA A 44 -14.91 -15.87 59.59
N SER A 45 -14.28 -16.85 60.21
CA SER A 45 -14.74 -17.83 61.22
C SER A 45 -14.94 -19.24 60.64
N GLY A 46 -14.17 -20.19 61.15
CA GLY A 46 -14.02 -20.85 62.34
C GLY A 46 -13.58 -22.30 62.16
N ALA A 47 -12.53 -22.66 62.80
CA ALA A 47 -12.20 -23.88 63.52
C ALA A 47 -12.81 -25.25 63.11
N ASN A 48 -12.05 -26.27 62.87
CA ASN A 48 -11.47 -27.20 63.87
C ASN A 48 -11.00 -28.53 63.26
N LYS A 49 -9.80 -28.96 63.59
CA LYS A 49 -9.32 -30.31 63.94
C LYS A 49 -9.66 -31.47 62.98
N THR A 50 -8.73 -32.17 62.48
CA THR A 50 -7.96 -33.27 63.12
C THR A 50 -7.00 -33.87 62.10
N GLY A 51 -5.79 -34.15 62.52
CA GLY A 51 -4.73 -34.72 61.78
C GLY A 51 -4.97 -36.14 61.30
N ARG A 52 -4.26 -36.45 60.21
CA ARG A 52 -3.66 -37.80 60.02
C ARG A 52 -2.53 -37.71 58.98
N SER A 53 -1.36 -37.95 59.51
CA SER A 53 -0.16 -38.34 58.77
C SER A 53 -0.50 -39.34 57.65
N ARG A 54 -0.06 -39.06 56.41
CA ARG A 54 0.34 -40.10 55.49
C ARG A 54 1.52 -39.59 54.62
N ARG A 55 2.62 -40.19 54.92
CA ARG A 55 3.82 -40.49 54.17
C ARG A 55 3.74 -40.23 52.65
N GLY A 56 4.75 -39.58 52.18
CA GLY A 56 5.46 -39.63 50.92
C GLY A 56 4.90 -40.48 49.80
N ALA A 57 4.44 -39.80 48.76
CA ALA A 57 4.60 -40.30 47.41
C ALA A 57 5.55 -39.32 46.74
N ALA A 58 6.82 -39.72 46.65
CA ALA A 58 7.76 -39.12 45.75
C ALA A 58 7.19 -39.30 44.35
N SER A 59 6.61 -38.25 43.79
CA SER A 59 6.32 -38.17 42.37
C SER A 59 7.67 -38.33 41.64
N GLN A 60 7.90 -39.51 41.12
CA GLN A 60 8.90 -39.74 40.11
C GLN A 60 8.55 -38.83 38.92
N ARG A 61 9.19 -37.63 38.89
CA ARG A 61 9.32 -36.89 37.67
C ARG A 61 10.23 -37.72 36.77
N GLY A 62 9.63 -38.51 35.90
CA GLY A 62 10.30 -39.07 34.76
C GLY A 62 10.96 -37.95 33.94
N PRO A 63 12.04 -38.21 33.21
CA PRO A 63 12.64 -37.19 32.37
C PRO A 63 11.55 -36.60 31.48
N ALA A 64 11.37 -35.29 31.54
CA ALA A 64 10.49 -34.58 30.62
C ALA A 64 10.97 -34.90 29.20
N THR A 65 10.36 -35.90 28.58
CA THR A 65 10.47 -36.07 27.14
C THR A 65 9.93 -34.79 26.54
N GLY A 66 10.83 -33.98 25.96
CA GLY A 66 10.54 -32.66 25.41
C GLY A 66 9.57 -32.71 24.24
N ARG A 67 8.36 -33.13 24.48
CA ARG A 67 7.23 -32.95 23.57
C ARG A 67 6.58 -31.62 23.95
N VAL A 68 6.61 -30.73 23.01
CA VAL A 68 5.88 -29.47 23.04
C VAL A 68 4.41 -29.78 23.31
N SER A 69 3.77 -29.12 24.24
CA SER A 69 2.34 -29.28 24.55
C SER A 69 1.48 -28.80 23.38
N GLU A 70 0.25 -29.26 23.26
CA GLU A 70 -0.69 -28.81 22.23
C GLU A 70 -0.83 -27.27 22.21
N HIS A 71 -0.84 -26.62 23.37
CA HIS A 71 -0.92 -25.18 23.47
C HIS A 71 0.37 -24.49 22.99
N GLU A 72 1.55 -25.08 23.23
CA GLU A 72 2.80 -24.57 22.68
C GLU A 72 2.91 -24.80 21.16
N ILE A 73 2.22 -25.82 20.62
CA ILE A 73 2.13 -26.05 19.17
C ILE A 73 1.25 -24.98 18.53
N GLU A 74 0.09 -24.66 19.11
CA GLU A 74 -0.76 -23.54 18.70
C GLU A 74 0.01 -22.20 18.73
N ASP A 75 0.76 -21.94 19.81
CA ASP A 75 1.61 -20.76 19.94
C ASP A 75 2.72 -20.70 18.87
N VAL A 76 3.27 -21.84 18.48
CA VAL A 76 4.26 -21.94 17.38
C VAL A 76 3.59 -21.67 16.04
N GLU A 77 2.40 -22.23 15.79
CA GLU A 77 1.64 -21.97 14.55
C GLU A 77 1.25 -20.51 14.43
N ASP A 78 0.74 -19.89 15.48
CA ASP A 78 0.35 -18.48 15.52
C ASP A 78 1.54 -17.51 15.33
N ARG A 79 2.73 -17.90 15.76
CA ARG A 79 3.96 -17.09 15.61
C ARG A 79 4.77 -17.44 14.36
N SER A 80 4.40 -18.50 13.64
CA SER A 80 5.10 -18.85 12.41
C SER A 80 4.67 -17.94 11.25
N SER A 81 5.67 -17.47 10.49
CA SER A 81 5.37 -16.74 9.25
C SER A 81 4.66 -17.66 8.26
N PRO A 82 3.71 -17.13 7.45
CA PRO A 82 3.03 -17.91 6.43
C PRO A 82 4.02 -18.60 5.49
N ARG A 83 3.80 -19.88 5.18
CA ARG A 83 4.60 -20.60 4.19
C ARG A 83 4.35 -20.04 2.79
N THR A 84 5.31 -20.20 1.89
CA THR A 84 5.26 -19.67 0.52
C THR A 84 3.96 -20.03 -0.24
N PRO A 85 3.42 -21.27 -0.18
CA PRO A 85 2.13 -21.59 -0.81
C PRO A 85 0.95 -20.79 -0.22
N VAL A 86 0.99 -20.46 1.06
CA VAL A 86 -0.05 -19.65 1.72
C VAL A 86 0.01 -18.20 1.22
N ILE A 87 1.22 -17.64 1.11
CA ILE A 87 1.43 -16.28 0.55
C ILE A 87 0.90 -16.24 -0.89
N TYR A 88 1.28 -17.23 -1.70
CA TYR A 88 0.78 -17.36 -3.08
C TYR A 88 -0.74 -17.34 -3.13
N GLU A 89 -1.39 -18.16 -2.31
CA GLU A 89 -2.86 -18.26 -2.31
C GLU A 89 -3.54 -16.96 -1.85
N ILE A 90 -2.95 -16.25 -0.87
CA ILE A 90 -3.45 -14.94 -0.44
C ILE A 90 -3.38 -13.93 -1.61
N VAL A 91 -2.25 -13.83 -2.29
CA VAL A 91 -2.07 -12.88 -3.40
C VAL A 91 -2.92 -13.26 -4.61
N ARG A 92 -3.04 -14.56 -4.90
CA ARG A 92 -3.90 -15.08 -5.98
C ARG A 92 -5.37 -14.74 -5.75
N ARG A 93 -5.89 -14.97 -4.53
CA ARG A 93 -7.29 -14.63 -4.17
C ARG A 93 -7.54 -13.13 -4.23
N LEU A 94 -6.59 -12.33 -3.76
CA LEU A 94 -6.68 -10.88 -3.88
C LEU A 94 -6.85 -10.49 -5.35
N GLY A 95 -6.10 -11.08 -6.26
CA GLY A 95 -6.21 -10.82 -7.69
C GLY A 95 -7.56 -11.24 -8.29
N GLU A 96 -8.13 -12.38 -7.86
CA GLU A 96 -9.48 -12.80 -8.27
C GLU A 96 -10.56 -11.79 -7.83
N GLU A 97 -10.49 -11.35 -6.58
CA GLU A 97 -11.40 -10.33 -6.04
C GLU A 97 -11.27 -9.01 -6.80
N GLU A 98 -10.05 -8.56 -7.08
CA GLU A 98 -9.79 -7.33 -7.82
C GLU A 98 -10.30 -7.40 -9.26
N MET A 99 -10.06 -8.49 -9.99
CA MET A 99 -10.56 -8.70 -11.34
C MET A 99 -12.10 -8.78 -11.41
N ALA A 100 -12.75 -9.17 -10.31
CA ALA A 100 -14.21 -9.23 -10.21
C ALA A 100 -14.86 -7.87 -9.91
N ARG A 101 -14.08 -6.85 -9.51
CA ARG A 101 -14.62 -5.53 -9.13
C ARG A 101 -15.31 -4.83 -10.31
N PRO A 102 -16.40 -4.07 -10.05
CA PRO A 102 -17.04 -3.21 -11.05
C PRO A 102 -16.05 -2.18 -11.62
N ALA A 103 -16.18 -1.88 -12.93
CA ALA A 103 -15.30 -0.92 -13.59
C ALA A 103 -15.26 0.45 -12.91
N ILE A 104 -16.42 0.94 -12.44
CA ILE A 104 -16.54 2.24 -11.79
C ILE A 104 -15.79 2.27 -10.43
N SER A 105 -15.79 1.16 -9.70
CA SER A 105 -15.03 1.04 -8.44
C SER A 105 -13.54 0.99 -8.70
N LEU A 106 -13.09 0.26 -9.74
CA LEU A 106 -11.68 0.25 -10.17
C LEU A 106 -11.22 1.64 -10.61
N TRP A 107 -12.07 2.35 -11.38
CA TRP A 107 -11.77 3.69 -11.87
C TRP A 107 -11.53 4.68 -10.73
N TRP A 108 -12.48 4.83 -9.81
CA TRP A 108 -12.34 5.79 -8.72
C TRP A 108 -11.22 5.43 -7.75
N SER A 109 -11.04 4.14 -7.49
CA SER A 109 -9.91 3.66 -6.68
C SER A 109 -8.56 3.92 -7.37
N GLY A 110 -8.49 3.76 -8.70
CA GLY A 110 -7.31 4.08 -9.49
C GLY A 110 -7.02 5.59 -9.54
N VAL A 111 -8.04 6.45 -9.73
CA VAL A 111 -7.88 7.91 -9.66
C VAL A 111 -7.33 8.33 -8.29
N ALA A 112 -7.90 7.78 -7.21
CA ALA A 112 -7.41 8.03 -5.86
C ALA A 112 -5.94 7.61 -5.69
N ALA A 113 -5.55 6.44 -6.24
CA ALA A 113 -4.15 6.00 -6.22
C ALA A 113 -3.22 6.94 -6.98
N GLY A 114 -3.62 7.41 -8.17
CA GLY A 114 -2.85 8.39 -8.93
C GLY A 114 -2.64 9.70 -8.16
N LEU A 115 -3.69 10.20 -7.49
CA LEU A 115 -3.60 11.38 -6.62
C LEU A 115 -2.67 11.13 -5.43
N SER A 116 -2.81 9.98 -4.76
CA SER A 116 -1.98 9.62 -3.60
C SER A 116 -0.51 9.49 -3.99
N ILE A 117 -0.19 8.81 -5.10
CA ILE A 117 1.18 8.66 -5.60
C ILE A 117 1.81 10.01 -5.96
N SER A 118 1.03 11.00 -6.38
CA SER A 118 1.55 12.32 -6.70
C SER A 118 2.18 13.03 -5.49
N PHE A 119 1.81 12.67 -4.26
CA PHE A 119 2.47 13.15 -3.05
C PHE A 119 3.90 12.63 -2.90
N SER A 120 4.31 11.60 -3.63
CA SER A 120 5.70 11.13 -3.66
C SER A 120 6.64 12.19 -4.20
N LEU A 121 6.33 12.76 -5.36
CA LEU A 121 7.12 13.85 -5.94
C LEU A 121 7.10 15.10 -5.04
N LEU A 122 5.92 15.47 -4.53
CA LEU A 122 5.78 16.63 -3.66
C LEU A 122 6.61 16.49 -2.37
N ALA A 123 6.54 15.35 -1.70
CA ALA A 123 7.29 15.12 -0.46
C ALA A 123 8.81 15.05 -0.71
N GLN A 124 9.23 14.39 -1.79
CA GLN A 124 10.65 14.38 -2.18
C GLN A 124 11.16 15.80 -2.46
N ALA A 125 10.41 16.62 -3.20
CA ALA A 125 10.76 18.00 -3.48
C ALA A 125 10.80 18.88 -2.23
N ILE A 126 9.90 18.64 -1.25
CA ILE A 126 9.94 19.31 0.05
C ILE A 126 11.27 19.01 0.77
N PHE A 127 11.70 17.74 0.80
CA PHE A 127 13.01 17.41 1.39
C PHE A 127 14.16 18.04 0.62
N GLU A 128 14.15 17.99 -0.72
CA GLU A 128 15.18 18.63 -1.56
C GLU A 128 15.30 20.14 -1.29
N THR A 129 14.17 20.82 -1.07
CA THR A 129 14.14 22.28 -0.83
C THR A 129 14.67 22.65 0.56
N HIS A 130 14.50 21.77 1.57
CA HIS A 130 14.84 22.08 2.96
C HIS A 130 16.15 21.46 3.44
N LEU A 131 16.66 20.45 2.75
CA LEU A 131 17.93 19.83 3.11
C LEU A 131 19.12 20.56 2.47
N PRO A 132 20.26 20.65 3.16
CA PRO A 132 21.48 21.26 2.60
C PRO A 132 21.95 20.47 1.38
N ASP A 133 22.67 21.16 0.48
CA ASP A 133 23.31 20.51 -0.66
C ASP A 133 24.51 19.69 -0.18
N ALA A 134 24.32 18.39 -0.08
CA ALA A 134 25.30 17.43 0.42
C ALA A 134 25.16 16.08 -0.30
N ALA A 135 26.24 15.32 -0.41
CA ALA A 135 26.27 14.03 -1.09
C ALA A 135 25.25 13.00 -0.54
N TRP A 136 24.83 13.12 0.69
CA TRP A 136 23.82 12.27 1.33
C TRP A 136 22.37 12.75 1.12
N ARG A 137 22.14 13.98 0.60
CA ARG A 137 20.78 14.54 0.40
C ARG A 137 19.86 13.62 -0.38
N PRO A 138 20.27 12.99 -1.52
CA PRO A 138 19.40 12.07 -2.26
C PRO A 138 18.96 10.86 -1.45
N LEU A 139 19.79 10.35 -0.54
CA LEU A 139 19.42 9.22 0.33
C LEU A 139 18.29 9.58 1.28
N VAL A 140 18.26 10.80 1.78
CA VAL A 140 17.22 11.26 2.71
C VAL A 140 15.98 11.75 1.96
N SER A 141 16.14 12.54 0.90
CA SER A 141 15.01 13.07 0.12
C SER A 141 14.17 11.96 -0.51
N SER A 142 14.81 10.85 -0.91
CA SER A 142 14.13 9.68 -1.45
C SER A 142 13.14 9.00 -0.49
N PHE A 143 13.24 9.23 0.83
CA PHE A 143 12.18 8.80 1.75
C PHE A 143 10.85 9.52 1.50
N GLY A 144 10.89 10.76 0.99
CA GLY A 144 9.69 11.47 0.56
C GLY A 144 8.90 10.73 -0.52
N TYR A 145 9.60 10.04 -1.41
CA TYR A 145 8.98 9.23 -2.46
C TYR A 145 8.05 8.14 -1.90
N SER A 146 8.36 7.58 -0.75
CA SER A 146 7.56 6.53 -0.12
C SER A 146 6.19 7.01 0.37
N LEU A 147 5.99 8.31 0.58
CA LEU A 147 4.75 8.84 1.17
C LEU A 147 3.52 8.53 0.33
N GLY A 148 3.59 8.75 -0.98
CA GLY A 148 2.47 8.46 -1.89
C GLY A 148 2.14 6.97 -1.94
N PHE A 149 3.15 6.10 -1.91
CA PHE A 149 2.95 4.65 -1.87
C PHE A 149 2.34 4.20 -0.54
N LEU A 150 2.77 4.74 0.58
CA LEU A 150 2.15 4.47 1.87
C LEU A 150 0.65 4.82 1.86
N MET A 151 0.30 5.98 1.28
CA MET A 151 -1.10 6.37 1.13
C MET A 151 -1.88 5.40 0.23
N ALA A 152 -1.35 5.05 -0.93
CA ALA A 152 -2.04 4.21 -1.90
C ALA A 152 -2.20 2.76 -1.38
N VAL A 153 -1.11 2.15 -0.91
CA VAL A 153 -1.07 0.73 -0.52
C VAL A 153 -1.84 0.48 0.78
N LEU A 154 -1.59 1.28 1.84
CA LEU A 154 -2.29 1.10 3.12
C LEU A 154 -3.78 1.43 3.03
N SER A 155 -4.19 2.29 2.10
CA SER A 155 -5.61 2.56 1.80
C SER A 155 -6.22 1.55 0.81
N ARG A 156 -5.47 0.55 0.35
CA ARG A 156 -5.92 -0.45 -0.62
C ARG A 156 -6.49 0.17 -1.90
N GLN A 157 -5.88 1.25 -2.37
CA GLN A 157 -6.21 1.88 -3.63
C GLN A 157 -5.62 1.06 -4.79
N GLN A 158 -6.28 1.08 -5.94
CA GLN A 158 -5.83 0.29 -7.09
C GLN A 158 -4.64 0.95 -7.80
N LEU A 159 -3.46 0.39 -7.59
CA LEU A 159 -2.23 0.82 -8.23
C LEU A 159 -1.82 -0.18 -9.33
N PHE A 160 -1.62 0.29 -10.56
CA PHE A 160 -1.36 -0.56 -11.73
C PHE A 160 -0.19 -1.53 -11.51
N THR A 161 0.91 -1.07 -10.93
CA THR A 161 2.11 -1.89 -10.72
C THR A 161 1.92 -3.01 -9.68
N GLU A 162 0.98 -2.87 -8.74
CA GLU A 162 0.57 -3.98 -7.87
C GLU A 162 -0.20 -5.04 -8.66
N THR A 163 -1.02 -4.61 -9.60
CA THR A 163 -1.82 -5.55 -10.42
C THR A 163 -0.99 -6.38 -11.39
N THR A 164 0.30 -6.03 -11.60
CA THR A 164 1.21 -6.83 -12.42
C THR A 164 1.57 -8.18 -11.80
N ILE A 165 1.34 -8.37 -10.51
CA ILE A 165 1.41 -9.67 -9.85
C ILE A 165 0.01 -10.18 -9.48
N THR A 166 -0.83 -9.37 -8.82
CA THR A 166 -2.12 -9.87 -8.28
C THR A 166 -3.02 -10.41 -9.37
N ALA A 167 -3.16 -9.73 -10.51
CA ALA A 167 -4.02 -10.18 -11.60
C ALA A 167 -3.40 -11.31 -12.46
N VAL A 168 -2.08 -11.47 -12.41
CA VAL A 168 -1.39 -12.49 -13.22
C VAL A 168 -1.47 -13.88 -12.59
N LEU A 169 -1.35 -14.00 -11.26
CA LEU A 169 -1.38 -15.29 -10.58
C LEU A 169 -2.68 -16.08 -10.82
N PRO A 170 -3.90 -15.51 -10.79
CA PRO A 170 -5.11 -16.22 -11.17
C PRO A 170 -5.12 -16.70 -12.62
N VAL A 171 -4.58 -15.89 -13.55
CA VAL A 171 -4.48 -16.27 -14.97
C VAL A 171 -3.49 -17.42 -15.16
N MET A 172 -2.40 -17.48 -14.41
CA MET A 172 -1.44 -18.58 -14.45
C MET A 172 -2.00 -19.85 -13.82
N ALA A 173 -2.76 -19.73 -12.73
CA ALA A 173 -3.39 -20.88 -12.07
C ALA A 173 -4.46 -21.51 -12.95
N GLU A 174 -5.27 -20.70 -13.63
CA GLU A 174 -6.33 -21.14 -14.54
C GLU A 174 -6.30 -20.32 -15.83
N PHE A 175 -5.49 -20.78 -16.78
CA PHE A 175 -5.36 -20.10 -18.06
C PHE A 175 -6.64 -20.26 -18.89
N SER A 176 -7.29 -19.11 -19.17
CA SER A 176 -8.39 -19.03 -20.12
C SER A 176 -8.39 -17.66 -20.80
N PHE A 177 -8.91 -17.59 -22.01
CA PHE A 177 -9.09 -16.30 -22.70
C PHE A 177 -10.03 -15.36 -21.93
N ALA A 178 -10.98 -15.90 -21.17
CA ALA A 178 -11.86 -15.11 -20.32
C ALA A 178 -11.08 -14.44 -19.17
N ASN A 179 -10.20 -15.19 -18.49
CA ASN A 179 -9.36 -14.65 -17.42
C ASN A 179 -8.34 -13.64 -17.96
N LEU A 180 -7.75 -13.92 -19.12
CA LEU A 180 -6.85 -12.97 -19.79
C LEU A 180 -7.58 -11.67 -20.15
N ALA A 181 -8.81 -11.75 -20.66
CA ALA A 181 -9.62 -10.57 -20.96
C ALA A 181 -10.03 -9.79 -19.71
N ARG A 182 -10.32 -10.47 -18.58
CA ARG A 182 -10.58 -9.81 -17.28
C ARG A 182 -9.36 -9.06 -16.78
N MET A 183 -8.18 -9.69 -16.84
CA MET A 183 -6.90 -9.07 -16.49
C MET A 183 -6.64 -7.84 -17.36
N GLY A 184 -6.74 -7.97 -18.69
CA GLY A 184 -6.53 -6.86 -19.63
C GLY A 184 -7.52 -5.69 -19.40
N ARG A 185 -8.80 -6.00 -19.13
CA ARG A 185 -9.81 -5.01 -18.74
C ARG A 185 -9.40 -4.26 -17.47
N MET A 186 -9.01 -4.99 -16.43
CA MET A 186 -8.60 -4.40 -15.15
C MET A 186 -7.35 -3.53 -15.33
N TRP A 187 -6.32 -4.04 -16.01
CA TRP A 187 -5.10 -3.30 -16.30
C TRP A 187 -5.37 -2.00 -17.05
N GLY A 188 -6.20 -2.05 -18.09
CA GLY A 188 -6.57 -0.85 -18.85
C GLY A 188 -7.30 0.18 -18.01
N ILE A 189 -8.29 -0.23 -17.22
CA ILE A 189 -9.06 0.69 -16.36
C ILE A 189 -8.15 1.31 -15.28
N VAL A 190 -7.38 0.49 -14.57
CA VAL A 190 -6.55 0.94 -13.46
C VAL A 190 -5.42 1.86 -13.96
N LEU A 191 -4.73 1.49 -15.05
CA LEU A 191 -3.68 2.33 -15.62
C LEU A 191 -4.23 3.70 -16.05
N LEU A 192 -5.32 3.73 -16.83
CA LEU A 192 -5.92 4.99 -17.27
C LEU A 192 -6.42 5.83 -16.10
N ALA A 193 -6.97 5.21 -15.06
CA ALA A 193 -7.41 5.90 -13.86
C ALA A 193 -6.24 6.48 -13.07
N ASN A 194 -5.14 5.73 -12.90
CA ASN A 194 -3.93 6.23 -12.26
C ASN A 194 -3.37 7.44 -13.05
N LEU A 195 -3.27 7.33 -14.38
CA LEU A 195 -2.80 8.43 -15.22
C LEU A 195 -3.72 9.65 -15.14
N ALA A 196 -5.04 9.47 -15.07
CA ALA A 196 -5.98 10.57 -14.87
C ALA A 196 -5.78 11.27 -13.52
N GLY A 197 -5.52 10.51 -12.44
CA GLY A 197 -5.22 11.05 -11.12
C GLY A 197 -3.93 11.85 -11.10
N THR A 198 -2.84 11.32 -11.67
CA THR A 198 -1.54 12.01 -11.75
C THR A 198 -1.58 13.23 -12.65
N LEU A 199 -2.32 13.18 -13.77
CA LEU A 199 -2.53 14.33 -14.65
C LEU A 199 -3.27 15.46 -13.92
N PHE A 200 -4.33 15.13 -13.18
CA PHE A 200 -5.03 16.12 -12.37
C PHE A 200 -4.12 16.75 -11.32
N ALA A 201 -3.31 15.94 -10.61
CA ALA A 201 -2.37 16.44 -9.61
C ALA A 201 -1.30 17.35 -10.24
N ALA A 202 -0.75 16.98 -11.39
CA ALA A 202 0.24 17.78 -12.13
C ALA A 202 -0.36 19.13 -12.57
N ALA A 203 -1.58 19.13 -13.10
CA ALA A 203 -2.31 20.34 -13.46
C ALA A 203 -2.57 21.21 -12.22
N PHE A 204 -3.02 20.61 -11.12
CA PHE A 204 -3.24 21.31 -9.86
C PHE A 204 -1.95 21.96 -9.33
N CYS A 205 -0.84 21.23 -9.29
CA CYS A 205 0.45 21.78 -8.85
C CYS A 205 0.98 22.89 -9.78
N THR A 206 0.62 22.87 -11.06
CA THR A 206 1.04 23.87 -12.03
C THR A 206 0.21 25.15 -11.97
N PHE A 207 -1.11 25.04 -11.89
CA PHE A 207 -2.02 26.17 -12.09
C PHE A 207 -2.62 26.74 -10.80
N ALA A 208 -2.71 25.93 -9.73
CA ALA A 208 -3.22 26.42 -8.45
C ALA A 208 -2.11 27.16 -7.66
N PRO A 209 -2.45 28.24 -6.95
CA PRO A 209 -1.47 29.05 -6.21
C PRO A 209 -1.11 28.44 -4.85
N VAL A 210 -0.82 27.13 -4.82
CA VAL A 210 -0.54 26.35 -3.60
C VAL A 210 0.92 25.91 -3.48
N ILE A 211 1.67 25.96 -4.59
CA ILE A 211 3.08 25.53 -4.64
C ILE A 211 3.97 26.78 -4.76
N SER A 212 4.92 26.95 -3.82
CA SER A 212 5.88 28.04 -3.87
C SER A 212 6.79 27.92 -5.11
N PRO A 213 7.38 29.03 -5.59
CA PRO A 213 8.30 28.99 -6.73
C PRO A 213 9.49 28.04 -6.51
N ASP A 214 10.09 28.03 -5.31
CA ASP A 214 11.25 27.18 -4.99
C ASP A 214 10.86 25.70 -5.00
N LEU A 215 9.72 25.36 -4.38
CA LEU A 215 9.22 24.00 -4.37
C LEU A 215 8.87 23.50 -5.78
N ARG A 216 8.27 24.38 -6.62
CA ARG A 216 8.02 24.08 -8.03
C ARG A 216 9.31 23.84 -8.81
N ALA A 217 10.35 24.65 -8.57
CA ALA A 217 11.64 24.48 -9.22
C ALA A 217 12.26 23.11 -8.86
N SER A 218 12.21 22.72 -7.58
CA SER A 218 12.67 21.42 -7.11
C SER A 218 11.87 20.27 -7.72
N MET A 219 10.53 20.35 -7.77
CA MET A 219 9.69 19.34 -8.43
C MET A 219 10.04 19.18 -9.91
N LEU A 220 10.27 20.29 -10.64
CA LEU A 220 10.64 20.25 -12.05
C LEU A 220 12.06 19.69 -12.27
N GLU A 221 12.98 19.95 -11.36
CA GLU A 221 14.34 19.39 -11.37
C GLU A 221 14.32 17.88 -11.25
N ILE A 222 13.64 17.36 -10.23
CA ILE A 222 13.43 15.90 -10.04
C ILE A 222 12.80 15.30 -11.29
N SER A 223 11.75 15.94 -11.81
CA SER A 223 11.02 15.45 -12.98
C SER A 223 11.88 15.39 -14.25
N ARG A 224 12.80 16.34 -14.46
CA ARG A 224 13.72 16.30 -15.61
C ARG A 224 14.62 15.09 -15.55
N HIS A 225 15.24 14.81 -14.39
CA HIS A 225 16.09 13.64 -14.21
C HIS A 225 15.37 12.33 -14.53
N ALA A 226 14.09 12.23 -14.19
CA ALA A 226 13.29 11.02 -14.44
C ALA A 226 13.01 10.74 -15.93
N VAL A 227 13.03 11.77 -16.81
CA VAL A 227 12.69 11.62 -18.24
C VAL A 227 13.88 11.79 -19.19
N GLU A 228 15.05 12.20 -18.70
CA GLU A 228 16.24 12.44 -19.53
C GLU A 228 16.94 11.15 -19.99
N THR A 229 16.61 10.02 -19.36
CA THR A 229 17.22 8.72 -19.65
C THR A 229 16.82 8.18 -21.03
N GLY A 230 17.74 7.50 -21.70
CA GLY A 230 17.48 6.88 -23.00
C GLY A 230 16.46 5.72 -22.93
N TRP A 231 15.76 5.45 -24.03
CA TRP A 231 14.67 4.46 -24.10
C TRP A 231 15.04 3.07 -23.52
N ILE A 232 16.20 2.55 -23.95
CA ILE A 232 16.66 1.21 -23.52
C ILE A 232 16.99 1.19 -22.04
N GLU A 233 17.72 2.18 -21.56
CA GLU A 233 18.09 2.29 -20.16
C GLU A 233 16.84 2.46 -19.27
N MET A 234 15.91 3.32 -19.68
CA MET A 234 14.63 3.52 -19.02
C MET A 234 13.82 2.23 -18.90
N PHE A 235 13.80 1.41 -19.96
CA PHE A 235 13.16 0.10 -19.95
C PHE A 235 13.79 -0.83 -18.89
N PHE A 236 15.11 -0.91 -18.80
CA PHE A 236 15.78 -1.75 -17.81
C PHE A 236 15.60 -1.22 -16.37
N LEU A 237 15.66 0.09 -16.16
CA LEU A 237 15.35 0.71 -14.86
C LEU A 237 13.90 0.42 -14.43
N ALA A 238 12.99 0.41 -15.39
CA ALA A 238 11.59 0.07 -15.14
C ALA A 238 11.38 -1.41 -14.76
N ILE A 239 12.18 -2.33 -15.30
CA ILE A 239 12.15 -3.74 -14.88
C ILE A 239 12.45 -3.86 -13.39
N ALA A 240 13.48 -3.17 -12.90
CA ALA A 240 13.83 -3.18 -11.48
C ALA A 240 12.69 -2.63 -10.60
N ALA A 241 12.07 -1.52 -10.99
CA ALA A 241 10.93 -0.97 -10.25
C ALA A 241 9.73 -1.92 -10.24
N GLY A 242 9.38 -2.52 -11.39
CA GLY A 242 8.30 -3.51 -11.47
C GLY A 242 8.52 -4.73 -10.60
N PHE A 243 9.76 -5.25 -10.59
CA PHE A 243 10.16 -6.36 -9.72
C PHE A 243 10.02 -6.00 -8.23
N LEU A 244 10.51 -4.82 -7.80
CA LEU A 244 10.44 -4.37 -6.41
C LEU A 244 8.99 -4.13 -5.96
N MET A 245 8.12 -3.62 -6.83
CA MET A 245 6.70 -3.46 -6.53
C MET A 245 6.02 -4.82 -6.34
N ALA A 246 6.29 -5.79 -7.21
CA ALA A 246 5.73 -7.13 -7.07
C ALA A 246 6.28 -7.85 -5.82
N ALA A 247 7.58 -7.69 -5.52
CA ALA A 247 8.19 -8.18 -4.28
C ALA A 247 7.55 -7.58 -3.04
N MET A 248 7.25 -6.27 -3.06
CA MET A 248 6.54 -5.60 -1.98
C MET A 248 5.17 -6.24 -1.74
N VAL A 249 4.35 -6.42 -2.79
CA VAL A 249 3.03 -7.07 -2.69
C VAL A 249 3.14 -8.49 -2.12
N TRP A 250 4.16 -9.24 -2.54
CA TRP A 250 4.43 -10.60 -2.05
C TRP A 250 4.83 -10.65 -0.57
N LEU A 251 5.54 -9.63 -0.08
CA LEU A 251 6.00 -9.55 1.31
C LEU A 251 4.92 -9.09 2.28
N LEU A 252 3.94 -8.30 1.82
CA LEU A 252 2.91 -7.70 2.69
C LEU A 252 2.11 -8.70 3.52
N PRO A 253 1.70 -9.89 3.01
CA PRO A 253 1.00 -10.90 3.82
C PRO A 253 1.80 -11.45 5.00
N SER A 254 3.14 -11.45 4.89
CA SER A 254 4.05 -11.90 5.96
C SER A 254 4.52 -10.78 6.89
N ALA A 255 4.17 -9.52 6.57
CA ALA A 255 4.66 -8.33 7.25
C ALA A 255 3.61 -7.76 8.22
N ASP A 256 2.89 -8.63 8.94
CA ASP A 256 1.87 -8.17 9.89
C ASP A 256 2.48 -7.24 10.94
N GLY A 257 1.92 -6.01 11.07
CA GLY A 257 2.47 -4.94 11.90
C GLY A 257 3.73 -4.25 11.35
N ALA A 258 4.36 -4.74 10.28
CA ALA A 258 5.56 -4.18 9.67
C ALA A 258 5.34 -3.63 8.24
N GLN A 259 4.11 -3.58 7.76
CA GLN A 259 3.77 -3.14 6.40
C GLN A 259 4.34 -1.76 6.06
N PHE A 260 4.28 -0.82 7.01
CA PHE A 260 4.88 0.52 6.86
C PHE A 260 6.37 0.43 6.47
N HIS A 261 7.14 -0.42 7.15
CA HIS A 261 8.57 -0.56 6.89
C HIS A 261 8.84 -1.20 5.52
N VAL A 262 8.10 -2.26 5.17
CA VAL A 262 8.24 -2.93 3.86
C VAL A 262 7.96 -1.95 2.73
N ILE A 263 6.83 -1.23 2.78
CA ILE A 263 6.48 -0.24 1.76
C ILE A 263 7.57 0.84 1.68
N THR A 264 7.96 1.40 2.82
CA THR A 264 8.96 2.48 2.87
C THR A 264 10.29 2.05 2.28
N VAL A 265 10.82 0.89 2.68
CA VAL A 265 12.14 0.42 2.21
C VAL A 265 12.13 0.11 0.73
N MET A 266 11.08 -0.62 0.23
CA MET A 266 11.01 -0.99 -1.19
C MET A 266 10.86 0.24 -2.09
N THR A 267 10.02 1.20 -1.72
CA THR A 267 9.79 2.40 -2.53
C THR A 267 10.93 3.42 -2.40
N TRP A 268 11.57 3.51 -1.22
CA TRP A 268 12.81 4.26 -1.06
C TRP A 268 13.92 3.71 -1.97
N LEU A 269 14.06 2.39 -2.06
CA LEU A 269 15.05 1.75 -2.94
C LEU A 269 14.78 2.08 -4.42
N ILE A 270 13.48 2.13 -4.83
CA ILE A 270 13.09 2.56 -6.18
C ILE A 270 13.61 3.98 -6.44
N ALA A 271 13.37 4.91 -5.52
CA ALA A 271 13.77 6.30 -5.67
C ALA A 271 15.30 6.47 -5.68
N VAL A 272 15.99 5.92 -4.69
CA VAL A 272 17.48 6.01 -4.59
C VAL A 272 18.18 5.36 -5.77
N GLY A 273 17.62 4.24 -6.27
CA GLY A 273 18.15 3.54 -7.44
C GLY A 273 17.85 4.21 -8.77
N GLY A 274 17.06 5.30 -8.80
CA GLY A 274 16.61 5.95 -10.02
C GLY A 274 15.74 5.03 -10.89
N PHE A 275 15.09 4.03 -10.30
CA PHE A 275 14.24 3.07 -11.02
C PHE A 275 12.93 3.71 -11.43
N THR A 276 12.56 3.56 -12.69
CA THR A 276 11.40 4.25 -13.27
C THR A 276 10.10 3.49 -13.02
N HIS A 277 9.12 4.18 -12.44
CA HIS A 277 7.81 3.64 -12.11
C HIS A 277 6.72 4.35 -12.90
N ILE A 278 5.85 3.59 -13.60
CA ILE A 278 4.91 4.18 -14.57
C ILE A 278 3.94 5.20 -13.95
N VAL A 279 3.40 4.94 -12.76
CA VAL A 279 2.42 5.86 -12.15
C VAL A 279 3.11 7.07 -11.51
N ALA A 280 4.17 6.87 -10.70
CA ALA A 280 4.89 7.98 -10.07
C ALA A 280 5.55 8.87 -11.13
N GLY A 281 6.29 8.28 -12.07
CA GLY A 281 6.92 9.02 -13.14
C GLY A 281 5.93 9.66 -14.13
N SER A 282 4.69 9.18 -14.23
CA SER A 282 3.66 9.89 -14.99
C SER A 282 3.29 11.24 -14.38
N MET A 283 3.31 11.39 -13.05
CA MET A 283 3.17 12.69 -12.39
C MET A 283 4.29 13.65 -12.81
N GLU A 284 5.53 13.17 -12.84
CA GLU A 284 6.71 13.91 -13.25
C GLU A 284 6.63 14.34 -14.72
N ALA A 285 6.29 13.39 -15.61
CA ALA A 285 6.13 13.66 -17.04
C ALA A 285 4.97 14.64 -17.32
N PHE A 286 3.84 14.50 -16.66
CA PHE A 286 2.71 15.42 -16.80
C PHE A 286 3.01 16.82 -16.23
N LEU A 287 3.80 16.90 -15.15
CA LEU A 287 4.23 18.18 -14.61
C LEU A 287 5.12 18.95 -15.61
N LEU A 288 6.09 18.26 -16.24
CA LEU A 288 6.92 18.83 -17.31
C LEU A 288 6.08 19.27 -18.51
N MET A 289 5.11 18.43 -18.90
CA MET A 289 4.21 18.75 -20.00
C MET A 289 3.36 20.00 -19.71
N ALA A 290 2.77 20.08 -18.51
CA ALA A 290 1.97 21.22 -18.09
C ALA A 290 2.79 22.54 -18.02
N ASN A 291 4.11 22.45 -17.79
CA ASN A 291 5.04 23.57 -17.79
C ASN A 291 5.75 23.79 -19.16
N GLY A 292 5.30 23.11 -20.23
CA GLY A 292 5.81 23.29 -21.59
C GLY A 292 7.22 22.75 -21.86
N GLN A 293 7.74 21.87 -20.96
CA GLN A 293 9.10 21.32 -21.04
C GLN A 293 9.14 19.94 -21.71
N LEU A 294 8.01 19.28 -21.86
CA LEU A 294 7.90 17.96 -22.52
C LEU A 294 6.69 17.94 -23.45
N GLY A 295 6.88 17.45 -24.67
CA GLY A 295 5.78 17.26 -25.61
C GLY A 295 5.04 15.94 -25.41
N VAL A 296 3.78 15.87 -25.80
CA VAL A 296 2.94 14.65 -25.67
C VAL A 296 3.56 13.45 -26.41
N GLY A 297 4.05 13.63 -27.63
CA GLY A 297 4.67 12.57 -28.42
C GLY A 297 5.91 11.96 -27.73
N PRO A 298 6.92 12.76 -27.40
CA PRO A 298 8.07 12.31 -26.61
C PRO A 298 7.67 11.67 -25.27
N MET A 299 6.70 12.22 -24.53
CA MET A 299 6.21 11.64 -23.29
C MET A 299 5.69 10.19 -23.52
N MET A 300 4.84 10.01 -24.52
CA MET A 300 4.25 8.68 -24.79
C MET A 300 5.27 7.68 -25.31
N LEU A 301 6.16 8.09 -26.21
CA LEU A 301 7.09 7.18 -26.88
C LEU A 301 8.37 6.91 -26.07
N ASN A 302 8.92 7.95 -25.43
CA ASN A 302 10.22 7.86 -24.78
C ASN A 302 10.13 7.62 -23.27
N PHE A 303 8.95 7.87 -22.67
CA PHE A 303 8.72 7.61 -21.24
C PHE A 303 7.67 6.51 -21.01
N VAL A 304 6.40 6.75 -21.41
CA VAL A 304 5.31 5.83 -21.06
C VAL A 304 5.53 4.43 -21.65
N ALA A 305 5.92 4.32 -22.91
CA ALA A 305 6.10 3.03 -23.56
C ALA A 305 7.20 2.16 -22.93
N PRO A 306 8.46 2.63 -22.75
CA PRO A 306 9.50 1.82 -22.13
C PRO A 306 9.22 1.53 -20.65
N VAL A 307 8.71 2.51 -19.89
CA VAL A 307 8.45 2.33 -18.45
C VAL A 307 7.31 1.34 -18.21
N LEU A 308 6.21 1.46 -18.96
CA LEU A 308 5.09 0.51 -18.87
C LEU A 308 5.54 -0.91 -19.21
N ALA A 309 6.25 -1.07 -20.33
CA ALA A 309 6.76 -2.37 -20.75
C ALA A 309 7.72 -2.97 -19.70
N GLY A 310 8.66 -2.17 -19.20
CA GLY A 310 9.61 -2.62 -18.19
C GLY A 310 8.94 -3.00 -16.85
N ASN A 311 7.98 -2.18 -16.36
CA ASN A 311 7.25 -2.51 -15.14
C ASN A 311 6.43 -3.81 -15.29
N ILE A 312 5.81 -4.05 -16.45
CA ILE A 312 5.11 -5.32 -16.72
C ILE A 312 6.10 -6.48 -16.73
N VAL A 313 7.23 -6.35 -17.43
CA VAL A 313 8.24 -7.42 -17.47
C VAL A 313 8.77 -7.73 -16.06
N GLY A 314 9.11 -6.71 -15.28
CA GLY A 314 9.62 -6.87 -13.93
C GLY A 314 8.62 -7.53 -12.98
N GLY A 315 7.41 -7.04 -12.94
CA GLY A 315 6.37 -7.54 -12.03
C GLY A 315 5.78 -8.89 -12.48
N THR A 316 5.55 -9.07 -13.78
CA THR A 316 4.88 -10.26 -14.33
C THR A 316 5.87 -11.35 -14.71
N VAL A 317 6.78 -11.05 -15.67
CA VAL A 317 7.64 -12.10 -16.24
C VAL A 317 8.71 -12.54 -15.24
N LEU A 318 9.35 -11.59 -14.57
CA LEU A 318 10.41 -11.96 -13.62
C LEU A 318 9.83 -12.38 -12.27
N PHE A 319 8.97 -11.57 -11.65
CA PHE A 319 8.53 -11.86 -10.29
C PHE A 319 7.38 -12.88 -10.23
N ALA A 320 6.24 -12.62 -10.90
CA ALA A 320 5.06 -13.49 -10.78
C ALA A 320 5.32 -14.90 -11.31
N VAL A 321 6.02 -15.05 -12.46
CA VAL A 321 6.37 -16.36 -13.03
C VAL A 321 7.33 -17.11 -12.11
N LEU A 322 8.36 -16.45 -11.56
CA LEU A 322 9.30 -17.09 -10.61
C LEU A 322 8.60 -17.50 -9.32
N SER A 323 7.73 -16.66 -8.77
CA SER A 323 6.96 -16.97 -7.56
C SER A 323 5.99 -18.13 -7.77
N TYR A 324 5.34 -18.20 -8.94
CA TYR A 324 4.52 -19.36 -9.31
C TYR A 324 5.34 -20.62 -9.45
N ALA A 325 6.49 -20.57 -10.16
CA ALA A 325 7.37 -21.73 -10.36
C ALA A 325 7.91 -22.29 -9.03
N GLN A 326 8.11 -21.44 -8.03
CA GLN A 326 8.55 -21.83 -6.70
C GLN A 326 7.53 -22.70 -5.97
N VAL A 327 6.22 -22.47 -6.18
CA VAL A 327 5.16 -23.15 -5.43
C VAL A 327 4.36 -24.18 -6.24
N MET A 328 4.53 -24.24 -7.56
CA MET A 328 3.67 -25.03 -8.45
C MET A 328 3.67 -26.54 -8.20
N GLN A 329 4.65 -27.08 -7.45
CA GLN A 329 4.69 -28.48 -7.05
C GLN A 329 4.14 -28.71 -5.63
N GLU A 330 3.81 -27.64 -4.91
CA GLU A 330 3.33 -27.68 -3.52
C GLU A 330 1.83 -27.31 -3.39
N ILE A 331 1.23 -26.85 -4.51
CA ILE A 331 -0.17 -26.42 -4.60
C ILE A 331 -1.03 -27.37 -5.41
#